data_05fad9e0a9cd0bdae37cba9f963514b2
#
_entry.id   05fad9e0a9cd0bdae37cba9f963514b2
#
_cell.length_a   1.000
_cell.length_b   1.000
_cell.length_c   1.000
_cell.angle_alpha   90.00
_cell.angle_beta   90.00
_cell.angle_gamma   90.00
#
_symmetry.space_group_name_H-M   'P 1'
#
loop_
_entity.id
_entity.type
_entity.pdbx_description
1 polymer ?
#
loop_
_entity_poly.entity_id
_entity_poly.type
_entity_poly.pdbx_seq_one_letter_code
_entity_poly.pdbx_strand_id
1 'polypeptide(L)'
;VCGAEYARGAHAGGSADDCLHKKVCGTCQLEYGGFGPHSLTEHPAVAATCTQNGSVEYWSCSVCHRNFADASAATELPDVVVPALGHDWQLSGWTWSTDYASASARFTCARDASHTDSAAAAVTSQTTAPDCVIDGQTVYTARATFDGQSYENSCAVTLPATGHHWDTAWQSDDVGHWHQCLNANCPVTDNAHKDGYA
;
A
#
# COMPACT_ATOMS: atom_id res chain seq x y z
N VAL A 1 -50.52 45.26 -23.95
CA VAL A 1 -51.32 44.79 -22.82
C VAL A 1 -52.05 43.53 -23.23
N CYS A 2 -51.54 42.37 -22.98
CA CYS A 2 -52.23 41.10 -23.18
C CYS A 2 -53.31 40.95 -22.11
N GLY A 3 -54.52 41.42 -22.32
CA GLY A 3 -55.55 40.98 -21.43
C GLY A 3 -56.68 41.88 -21.05
N ALA A 4 -56.92 43.00 -21.71
CA ALA A 4 -58.15 43.73 -21.54
C ALA A 4 -58.83 43.86 -22.90
N GLU A 5 -59.93 43.17 -23.08
CA GLU A 5 -61.05 43.41 -24.06
C GLU A 5 -60.87 43.06 -25.54
N TYR A 6 -59.75 42.57 -26.01
CA TYR A 6 -59.66 42.02 -27.36
C TYR A 6 -59.29 40.54 -27.30
N ALA A 7 -59.99 39.72 -28.01
CA ALA A 7 -59.92 38.26 -28.08
C ALA A 7 -58.70 37.67 -27.36
N ARG A 8 -58.89 36.85 -26.33
CA ARG A 8 -57.82 36.19 -25.55
C ARG A 8 -56.96 35.36 -26.52
N GLY A 9 -55.99 36.00 -27.15
CA GLY A 9 -54.99 35.29 -27.95
C GLY A 9 -54.07 34.49 -27.00
N ALA A 10 -53.79 33.25 -27.36
CA ALA A 10 -52.77 32.45 -26.67
C ALA A 10 -51.44 33.17 -26.77
N HIS A 11 -50.64 33.13 -25.68
CA HIS A 11 -49.26 33.61 -25.74
C HIS A 11 -48.49 32.80 -26.80
N ALA A 12 -47.79 33.49 -27.68
CA ALA A 12 -47.06 32.87 -28.78
C ALA A 12 -45.78 33.64 -29.13
N GLY A 13 -44.81 32.95 -29.74
CA GLY A 13 -43.53 33.53 -30.20
C GLY A 13 -42.64 33.97 -29.06
N GLY A 14 -41.59 34.68 -29.40
CA GLY A 14 -40.58 35.18 -28.45
C GLY A 14 -39.39 34.24 -28.21
N SER A 15 -38.81 34.30 -27.04
CA SER A 15 -37.63 33.46 -26.71
C SER A 15 -37.99 31.98 -26.53
N ALA A 16 -37.02 31.10 -26.81
CA ALA A 16 -37.10 29.69 -26.45
C ALA A 16 -37.04 29.53 -24.92
N ASP A 17 -37.63 28.46 -24.42
CA ASP A 17 -37.52 28.03 -23.03
C ASP A 17 -36.30 27.12 -22.82
N ASP A 18 -35.74 27.18 -21.64
CA ASP A 18 -34.72 26.24 -21.14
C ASP A 18 -35.02 25.90 -19.67
N CYS A 19 -34.15 25.12 -19.04
CA CYS A 19 -34.36 24.68 -17.67
C CYS A 19 -34.27 25.80 -16.62
N LEU A 20 -33.84 27.00 -16.98
CA LEU A 20 -33.79 28.20 -16.12
C LEU A 20 -34.79 29.27 -16.49
N HIS A 21 -35.28 29.26 -17.74
CA HIS A 21 -36.12 30.32 -18.28
C HIS A 21 -37.40 29.75 -18.90
N LYS A 22 -38.52 30.41 -18.64
CA LYS A 22 -39.77 30.16 -19.31
C LYS A 22 -39.83 30.91 -20.65
N LYS A 23 -40.71 30.50 -21.51
CA LYS A 23 -40.98 31.25 -22.76
C LYS A 23 -41.45 32.66 -22.43
N VAL A 24 -40.98 33.64 -23.20
CA VAL A 24 -41.44 35.01 -23.12
C VAL A 24 -42.28 35.32 -24.35
N CYS A 25 -43.49 35.83 -24.17
CA CYS A 25 -44.39 36.18 -25.27
C CYS A 25 -43.80 37.32 -26.13
N GLY A 26 -43.69 37.12 -27.43
CA GLY A 26 -43.16 38.12 -28.36
C GLY A 26 -43.96 39.41 -28.40
N THR A 27 -45.25 39.39 -28.00
CA THR A 27 -46.15 40.53 -28.07
C THR A 27 -46.24 41.31 -26.75
N CYS A 28 -46.42 40.59 -25.61
CA CYS A 28 -46.64 41.26 -24.32
C CYS A 28 -45.46 41.17 -23.37
N GLN A 29 -44.38 40.47 -23.74
CA GLN A 29 -43.13 40.31 -22.96
C GLN A 29 -43.33 39.60 -21.60
N LEU A 30 -44.46 38.92 -21.40
CA LEU A 30 -44.72 38.15 -20.19
C LEU A 30 -44.24 36.71 -20.34
N GLU A 31 -43.74 36.13 -19.27
CA GLU A 31 -43.40 34.71 -19.23
C GLU A 31 -44.67 33.85 -19.29
N TYR A 32 -44.61 32.74 -20.00
CA TYR A 32 -45.71 31.79 -20.10
C TYR A 32 -45.17 30.34 -20.24
N GLY A 33 -46.03 29.37 -19.93
CA GLY A 33 -45.67 27.97 -19.97
C GLY A 33 -44.84 27.52 -18.75
N GLY A 34 -44.22 26.36 -18.84
CA GLY A 34 -43.28 25.82 -17.89
C GLY A 34 -41.83 26.18 -18.24
N PHE A 35 -40.89 25.74 -17.41
CA PHE A 35 -39.47 25.70 -17.80
C PHE A 35 -39.29 24.70 -18.94
N GLY A 36 -38.32 24.94 -19.80
CA GLY A 36 -37.96 24.05 -20.88
C GLY A 36 -37.07 22.88 -20.43
N PRO A 37 -36.68 22.04 -21.39
CA PRO A 37 -35.86 20.87 -21.10
C PRO A 37 -34.44 21.25 -20.75
N HIS A 38 -33.76 20.34 -20.05
CA HIS A 38 -32.31 20.42 -19.86
C HIS A 38 -31.53 20.08 -21.13
N SER A 39 -30.44 20.78 -21.37
CA SER A 39 -29.49 20.48 -22.45
C SER A 39 -28.42 19.55 -21.90
N LEU A 40 -28.63 18.24 -22.01
CA LEU A 40 -27.85 17.22 -21.33
C LEU A 40 -26.70 16.68 -22.21
N THR A 41 -25.57 16.44 -21.57
CA THR A 41 -24.42 15.69 -22.11
C THR A 41 -24.16 14.51 -21.21
N GLU A 42 -24.08 13.31 -21.79
CA GLU A 42 -23.75 12.07 -21.11
C GLU A 42 -22.26 11.99 -20.77
N HIS A 43 -21.98 11.50 -19.57
CA HIS A 43 -20.64 11.17 -19.09
C HIS A 43 -20.68 9.73 -18.59
N PRO A 44 -20.03 8.79 -19.28
CA PRO A 44 -19.97 7.40 -18.83
C PRO A 44 -19.21 7.27 -17.52
N ALA A 45 -19.50 6.21 -16.76
CA ALA A 45 -18.79 5.91 -15.52
C ALA A 45 -17.30 5.70 -15.79
N VAL A 46 -16.46 6.26 -14.93
CA VAL A 46 -15.01 6.08 -14.92
C VAL A 46 -14.62 5.37 -13.63
N ALA A 47 -13.96 4.23 -13.74
CA ALA A 47 -13.52 3.50 -12.56
C ALA A 47 -12.43 4.28 -11.80
N ALA A 48 -12.54 4.34 -10.46
CA ALA A 48 -11.48 4.87 -9.61
C ALA A 48 -10.26 3.94 -9.65
N THR A 49 -9.06 4.53 -9.60
CA THR A 49 -7.79 3.80 -9.45
C THR A 49 -7.26 3.93 -8.02
N CYS A 50 -6.08 3.40 -7.74
CA CYS A 50 -5.44 3.58 -6.44
C CYS A 50 -5.25 5.05 -6.08
N THR A 51 -4.96 5.92 -7.06
CA THR A 51 -4.52 7.30 -6.85
C THR A 51 -5.43 8.34 -7.49
N GLN A 52 -6.33 7.93 -8.40
CA GLN A 52 -7.22 8.84 -9.10
C GLN A 52 -8.67 8.53 -8.77
N ASN A 53 -9.44 9.59 -8.58
CA ASN A 53 -10.88 9.48 -8.45
C ASN A 53 -11.50 9.00 -9.75
N GLY A 54 -12.54 8.21 -9.65
CA GLY A 54 -13.45 7.88 -10.72
C GLY A 54 -14.70 8.75 -10.70
N SER A 55 -15.67 8.38 -11.52
CA SER A 55 -17.02 8.97 -11.52
C SER A 55 -18.08 7.89 -11.75
N VAL A 56 -19.25 8.08 -11.19
CA VAL A 56 -20.44 7.35 -11.65
C VAL A 56 -20.83 7.84 -13.04
N GLU A 57 -21.69 7.10 -13.74
CA GLU A 57 -22.34 7.60 -14.95
C GLU A 57 -23.29 8.74 -14.59
N TYR A 58 -23.26 9.83 -15.36
CA TYR A 58 -24.12 10.99 -15.11
C TYR A 58 -24.34 11.81 -16.37
N TRP A 59 -25.35 12.69 -16.34
CA TRP A 59 -25.67 13.67 -17.37
C TRP A 59 -25.52 15.08 -16.83
N SER A 60 -24.66 15.90 -17.45
CA SER A 60 -24.51 17.30 -17.08
C SER A 60 -25.34 18.21 -17.98
N CYS A 61 -26.03 19.20 -17.39
CA CYS A 61 -26.72 20.22 -18.12
C CYS A 61 -25.82 21.43 -18.41
N SER A 62 -25.67 21.78 -19.69
CA SER A 62 -24.83 22.93 -20.09
C SER A 62 -25.45 24.30 -19.72
N VAL A 63 -26.74 24.34 -19.39
CA VAL A 63 -27.45 25.57 -19.04
C VAL A 63 -27.46 25.84 -17.53
N CYS A 64 -27.90 24.87 -16.71
CA CYS A 64 -28.00 25.06 -15.28
C CYS A 64 -26.77 24.50 -14.49
N HIS A 65 -25.85 23.84 -15.18
CA HIS A 65 -24.64 23.24 -14.64
C HIS A 65 -24.88 22.20 -13.53
N ARG A 66 -26.06 21.60 -13.51
CA ARG A 66 -26.40 20.48 -12.61
C ARG A 66 -26.12 19.15 -13.27
N ASN A 67 -25.86 18.14 -12.43
CA ASN A 67 -25.70 16.76 -12.86
C ASN A 67 -26.95 15.96 -12.49
N PHE A 68 -27.26 14.96 -13.30
CA PHE A 68 -28.43 14.09 -13.18
C PHE A 68 -28.05 12.64 -13.34
N ALA A 69 -28.79 11.76 -12.67
CA ALA A 69 -28.54 10.32 -12.70
C ALA A 69 -29.04 9.65 -13.99
N ASP A 70 -29.81 10.35 -14.79
CA ASP A 70 -30.43 9.80 -16.00
C ASP A 70 -30.69 10.87 -17.09
N ALA A 71 -30.90 10.41 -18.32
CA ALA A 71 -31.15 11.26 -19.48
C ALA A 71 -32.49 12.04 -19.42
N SER A 72 -33.38 11.71 -18.49
CA SER A 72 -34.63 12.43 -18.30
C SER A 72 -34.52 13.64 -17.37
N ALA A 73 -33.35 13.76 -16.68
CA ALA A 73 -33.07 14.74 -15.63
C ALA A 73 -34.10 14.70 -14.47
N ALA A 74 -34.65 13.51 -14.20
CA ALA A 74 -35.63 13.34 -13.16
C ALA A 74 -35.01 13.34 -11.75
N THR A 75 -33.74 12.88 -11.64
CA THR A 75 -33.01 12.77 -10.36
C THR A 75 -31.74 13.59 -10.43
N GLU A 76 -31.64 14.64 -9.63
CA GLU A 76 -30.41 15.42 -9.50
C GLU A 76 -29.34 14.62 -8.76
N LEU A 77 -28.10 14.67 -9.25
CA LEU A 77 -26.95 13.97 -8.70
C LEU A 77 -25.86 15.01 -8.33
N PRO A 78 -25.88 15.53 -7.09
CA PRO A 78 -24.99 16.62 -6.69
C PRO A 78 -23.52 16.20 -6.59
N ASP A 79 -23.25 14.92 -6.34
CA ASP A 79 -21.90 14.35 -6.30
C ASP A 79 -21.77 13.18 -7.26
N VAL A 80 -20.83 13.28 -8.17
CA VAL A 80 -20.55 12.27 -9.20
C VAL A 80 -19.21 11.58 -8.95
N VAL A 81 -18.44 12.01 -7.94
CA VAL A 81 -17.09 11.55 -7.69
C VAL A 81 -17.11 10.21 -6.96
N VAL A 82 -16.39 9.23 -7.50
CA VAL A 82 -16.01 8.00 -6.82
C VAL A 82 -14.58 8.20 -6.29
N PRO A 83 -14.36 8.25 -4.98
CA PRO A 83 -13.03 8.49 -4.43
C PRO A 83 -12.00 7.46 -4.88
N ALA A 84 -10.73 7.87 -4.99
CA ALA A 84 -9.62 6.97 -5.23
C ALA A 84 -9.59 5.84 -4.17
N LEU A 85 -9.27 4.62 -4.63
CA LEU A 85 -9.36 3.41 -3.80
C LEU A 85 -8.25 3.32 -2.74
N GLY A 86 -7.20 4.13 -2.87
CA GLY A 86 -5.97 3.97 -2.11
C GLY A 86 -5.18 2.73 -2.53
N HIS A 87 -4.05 2.49 -1.87
CA HIS A 87 -3.28 1.28 -2.08
C HIS A 87 -3.71 0.19 -1.09
N ASP A 88 -3.59 -1.06 -1.50
CA ASP A 88 -3.74 -2.26 -0.68
C ASP A 88 -2.37 -2.95 -0.64
N TRP A 89 -1.52 -2.50 0.28
CA TRP A 89 -0.14 -2.92 0.36
C TRP A 89 0.00 -4.32 0.94
N GLN A 90 0.71 -5.19 0.22
CA GLN A 90 1.07 -6.53 0.65
C GLN A 90 2.59 -6.65 0.73
N LEU A 91 3.09 -7.26 1.81
CA LEU A 91 4.52 -7.54 1.92
C LEU A 91 4.93 -8.52 0.82
N SER A 92 5.80 -8.09 -0.09
CA SER A 92 6.30 -8.90 -1.21
C SER A 92 7.68 -9.51 -0.95
N GLY A 93 8.36 -9.12 0.13
CA GLY A 93 9.64 -9.69 0.52
C GLY A 93 10.54 -8.74 1.29
N TRP A 94 11.76 -9.20 1.52
CA TRP A 94 12.80 -8.45 2.21
C TRP A 94 14.07 -8.39 1.35
N THR A 95 14.80 -7.29 1.50
CA THR A 95 16.15 -7.13 0.93
C THR A 95 17.11 -6.86 2.06
N TRP A 96 18.20 -7.61 2.12
CA TRP A 96 19.29 -7.46 3.07
C TRP A 96 20.56 -6.99 2.37
N SER A 97 21.36 -6.16 3.03
CA SER A 97 22.74 -5.92 2.59
C SER A 97 23.58 -7.19 2.77
N THR A 98 24.67 -7.29 2.03
CA THR A 98 25.57 -8.46 2.07
C THR A 98 26.25 -8.67 3.40
N ASP A 99 26.39 -7.62 4.18
CA ASP A 99 26.98 -7.61 5.54
C ASP A 99 25.91 -7.66 6.64
N TYR A 100 24.62 -7.78 6.28
CA TYR A 100 23.46 -7.77 7.18
C TYR A 100 23.34 -6.50 8.05
N ALA A 101 24.07 -5.42 7.73
CA ALA A 101 24.02 -4.18 8.49
C ALA A 101 22.72 -3.39 8.23
N SER A 102 22.05 -3.63 7.10
CA SER A 102 20.79 -3.00 6.76
C SER A 102 19.83 -3.98 6.08
N ALA A 103 18.54 -3.67 6.21
CA ALA A 103 17.47 -4.40 5.53
C ALA A 103 16.32 -3.46 5.18
N SER A 104 15.49 -3.85 4.21
CA SER A 104 14.24 -3.18 3.89
C SER A 104 13.14 -4.19 3.57
N ALA A 105 11.93 -3.90 4.06
CA ALA A 105 10.72 -4.60 3.65
C ALA A 105 10.23 -4.02 2.32
N ARG A 106 9.77 -4.87 1.41
CA ARG A 106 9.26 -4.49 0.08
C ARG A 106 7.78 -4.79 0.01
N PHE A 107 7.02 -3.87 -0.57
CA PHE A 107 5.57 -3.95 -0.70
C PHE A 107 5.13 -3.83 -2.14
N THR A 108 4.06 -4.51 -2.46
CA THR A 108 3.39 -4.42 -3.77
C THR A 108 1.89 -4.23 -3.51
N CYS A 109 1.27 -3.33 -4.25
CA CYS A 109 -0.16 -3.10 -4.13
C CYS A 109 -0.95 -4.27 -4.74
N ALA A 110 -1.91 -4.83 -3.99
CA ALA A 110 -2.76 -5.93 -4.48
C ALA A 110 -3.72 -5.50 -5.59
N ARG A 111 -4.07 -4.19 -5.67
CA ARG A 111 -4.94 -3.65 -6.72
C ARG A 111 -4.20 -3.36 -8.02
N ASP A 112 -2.90 -3.03 -7.94
CA ASP A 112 -2.06 -2.75 -9.10
C ASP A 112 -0.61 -3.12 -8.78
N ALA A 113 -0.14 -4.23 -9.35
CA ALA A 113 1.19 -4.76 -9.11
C ALA A 113 2.34 -3.86 -9.62
N SER A 114 2.05 -2.85 -10.42
CA SER A 114 3.04 -1.84 -10.82
C SER A 114 3.36 -0.85 -9.71
N HIS A 115 2.47 -0.71 -8.73
CA HIS A 115 2.70 0.11 -7.55
C HIS A 115 3.51 -0.68 -6.53
N THR A 116 4.73 -0.25 -6.29
CA THR A 116 5.64 -0.84 -5.30
C THR A 116 6.18 0.22 -4.37
N ASP A 117 6.47 -0.17 -3.13
CA ASP A 117 7.08 0.69 -2.13
C ASP A 117 8.02 -0.13 -1.22
N SER A 118 8.79 0.54 -0.38
CA SER A 118 9.69 -0.11 0.57
C SER A 118 9.86 0.70 1.85
N ALA A 119 10.05 0.02 2.96
CA ALA A 119 10.35 0.61 4.25
C ALA A 119 11.70 0.12 4.76
N ALA A 120 12.59 1.06 5.13
CA ALA A 120 13.83 0.72 5.80
C ALA A 120 13.56 0.09 7.17
N ALA A 121 14.37 -0.91 7.52
CA ALA A 121 14.26 -1.63 8.78
C ALA A 121 15.39 -1.26 9.75
N ALA A 122 15.08 -1.21 11.03
CA ALA A 122 16.08 -1.27 12.08
C ALA A 122 16.58 -2.70 12.22
N VAL A 123 17.91 -2.89 12.17
CA VAL A 123 18.52 -4.20 12.31
C VAL A 123 19.19 -4.32 13.68
N THR A 124 18.96 -5.44 14.33
CA THR A 124 19.66 -5.88 15.54
C THR A 124 20.28 -7.24 15.31
N SER A 125 21.34 -7.58 16.06
CA SER A 125 21.95 -8.90 15.98
C SER A 125 22.19 -9.49 17.35
N GLN A 126 22.13 -10.82 17.42
CA GLN A 126 22.49 -11.61 18.59
C GLN A 126 23.43 -12.73 18.15
N THR A 127 24.61 -12.81 18.77
CA THR A 127 25.60 -13.81 18.45
C THR A 127 25.72 -14.82 19.58
N THR A 128 25.66 -16.10 19.22
CA THR A 128 26.10 -17.22 20.04
C THR A 128 27.48 -17.65 19.52
N ALA A 129 28.49 -17.52 20.34
CA ALA A 129 29.87 -17.88 19.96
C ALA A 129 29.98 -19.40 19.68
N PRO A 130 30.76 -19.81 18.67
CA PRO A 130 31.11 -21.21 18.49
C PRO A 130 32.04 -21.69 19.63
N ASP A 131 32.02 -22.98 19.84
CA ASP A 131 33.04 -23.65 20.64
C ASP A 131 33.94 -24.56 19.79
N CYS A 132 34.66 -25.47 20.40
CA CYS A 132 35.59 -26.36 19.67
C CYS A 132 34.89 -27.30 18.70
N VAL A 133 33.67 -27.74 18.98
CA VAL A 133 32.94 -28.80 18.26
C VAL A 133 31.58 -28.37 17.77
N ILE A 134 31.00 -27.32 18.35
CA ILE A 134 29.67 -26.86 18.03
C ILE A 134 29.77 -25.50 17.31
N ASP A 135 29.10 -25.40 16.19
CA ASP A 135 28.97 -24.14 15.46
C ASP A 135 28.22 -23.10 16.31
N GLY A 136 28.67 -21.88 16.26
CA GLY A 136 27.93 -20.71 16.71
C GLY A 136 27.04 -20.16 15.61
N GLN A 137 26.34 -19.10 15.92
CA GLN A 137 25.54 -18.37 14.91
C GLN A 137 25.38 -16.90 15.30
N THR A 138 25.23 -16.06 14.29
CA THR A 138 24.69 -14.71 14.47
C THR A 138 23.32 -14.64 13.85
N VAL A 139 22.30 -14.30 14.64
CA VAL A 139 20.93 -14.05 14.18
C VAL A 139 20.76 -12.55 14.02
N TYR A 140 20.45 -12.11 12.81
CA TYR A 140 20.07 -10.74 12.50
C TYR A 140 18.56 -10.65 12.45
N THR A 141 17.99 -9.64 13.11
CA THR A 141 16.55 -9.37 13.11
C THR A 141 16.29 -7.96 12.58
N ALA A 142 15.51 -7.86 11.52
CA ALA A 142 15.09 -6.61 10.91
C ALA A 142 13.65 -6.30 11.27
N ARG A 143 13.35 -5.07 11.69
CA ARG A 143 12.01 -4.56 11.99
C ARG A 143 11.72 -3.30 11.21
N ALA A 144 10.65 -3.30 10.42
CA ALA A 144 10.18 -2.16 9.65
C ALA A 144 8.74 -1.82 10.06
N THR A 145 8.38 -0.54 9.96
CA THR A 145 6.99 -0.08 10.09
C THR A 145 6.58 0.53 8.77
N PHE A 146 5.43 0.10 8.24
CA PHE A 146 4.88 0.60 6.99
C PHE A 146 3.35 0.63 7.08
N ASP A 147 2.74 1.73 6.67
CA ASP A 147 1.29 1.96 6.72
C ASP A 147 0.66 1.61 8.08
N GLY A 148 1.36 2.00 9.16
CA GLY A 148 0.93 1.75 10.55
C GLY A 148 1.08 0.31 11.04
N GLN A 149 1.59 -0.60 10.23
CA GLN A 149 1.83 -2.01 10.56
C GLN A 149 3.32 -2.28 10.79
N SER A 150 3.63 -3.22 11.68
CA SER A 150 5.00 -3.66 11.96
C SER A 150 5.28 -5.00 11.28
N TYR A 151 6.45 -5.09 10.66
CA TYR A 151 6.92 -6.27 9.94
C TYR A 151 8.27 -6.67 10.49
N GLU A 152 8.50 -7.98 10.58
CA GLU A 152 9.76 -8.54 11.09
C GLU A 152 10.26 -9.64 10.15
N ASN A 153 11.58 -9.72 10.01
CA ASN A 153 12.26 -10.81 9.31
C ASN A 153 13.57 -11.10 10.02
N SER A 154 14.05 -12.34 9.94
CA SER A 154 15.32 -12.73 10.52
C SER A 154 16.14 -13.57 9.56
N CYS A 155 17.47 -13.48 9.70
CA CYS A 155 18.44 -14.27 8.97
C CYS A 155 19.51 -14.76 9.94
N ALA A 156 19.87 -16.03 9.86
CA ALA A 156 20.92 -16.64 10.69
C ALA A 156 22.15 -16.94 9.84
N VAL A 157 23.32 -16.55 10.34
CA VAL A 157 24.63 -16.83 9.75
C VAL A 157 25.38 -17.74 10.69
N THR A 158 25.78 -18.92 10.19
CA THR A 158 26.56 -19.88 10.96
C THR A 158 27.99 -19.39 11.14
N LEU A 159 28.51 -19.53 12.35
CA LEU A 159 29.89 -19.34 12.72
C LEU A 159 30.49 -20.72 12.93
N PRO A 160 31.40 -21.19 12.06
CA PRO A 160 31.95 -22.54 12.20
C PRO A 160 32.62 -22.79 13.55
N ALA A 161 32.53 -24.01 14.04
CA ALA A 161 33.27 -24.46 15.22
C ALA A 161 34.76 -24.15 15.06
N THR A 162 35.41 -23.75 16.15
CA THR A 162 36.80 -23.29 16.12
C THR A 162 37.82 -24.43 15.98
N GLY A 163 37.36 -25.67 16.16
CA GLY A 163 38.26 -26.81 16.28
C GLY A 163 39.03 -26.79 17.59
N HIS A 164 39.88 -27.77 17.78
CA HIS A 164 40.77 -27.84 18.95
C HIS A 164 42.11 -27.20 18.63
N HIS A 165 42.64 -26.45 19.60
CA HIS A 165 44.03 -25.98 19.62
C HIS A 165 44.77 -26.76 20.71
N TRP A 166 45.48 -27.82 20.32
CA TRP A 166 46.14 -28.70 21.21
C TRP A 166 47.43 -28.09 21.77
N ASP A 167 47.68 -28.25 23.12
CA ASP A 167 48.94 -27.93 23.73
C ASP A 167 50.03 -28.86 23.16
N THR A 168 51.22 -28.37 23.04
CA THR A 168 52.40 -29.18 22.65
C THR A 168 52.98 -29.98 23.83
N ALA A 169 52.65 -29.59 25.05
CA ALA A 169 53.08 -30.28 26.25
C ALA A 169 52.19 -31.49 26.53
N TRP A 170 52.77 -32.63 26.80
CA TRP A 170 52.08 -33.80 27.24
C TRP A 170 51.57 -33.65 28.69
N GLN A 171 50.32 -33.99 28.89
CA GLN A 171 49.70 -34.20 30.19
C GLN A 171 49.61 -35.72 30.43
N SER A 172 49.63 -36.18 31.70
CA SER A 172 49.48 -37.60 32.03
C SER A 172 48.79 -37.81 33.38
N ASP A 173 48.15 -38.97 33.51
CA ASP A 173 47.61 -39.54 34.74
C ASP A 173 47.97 -41.03 34.82
N ASP A 174 47.37 -41.76 35.77
CA ASP A 174 47.64 -43.20 35.99
C ASP A 174 47.07 -44.08 34.85
N VAL A 175 46.27 -43.50 33.94
CA VAL A 175 45.55 -44.22 32.86
C VAL A 175 46.21 -43.99 31.51
N GLY A 176 46.79 -42.79 31.26
CA GLY A 176 47.37 -42.46 29.96
C GLY A 176 47.98 -41.06 29.91
N HIS A 177 48.30 -40.65 28.67
CA HIS A 177 48.82 -39.32 28.40
C HIS A 177 48.10 -38.72 27.19
N TRP A 178 48.03 -37.38 27.10
CA TRP A 178 47.29 -36.64 26.08
C TRP A 178 47.81 -35.22 25.94
N HIS A 179 47.38 -34.52 24.84
CA HIS A 179 47.48 -33.08 24.72
C HIS A 179 46.18 -32.41 25.18
N GLN A 180 46.26 -31.33 25.95
CA GLN A 180 45.12 -30.57 26.44
C GLN A 180 44.68 -29.53 25.36
N CYS A 181 43.39 -29.38 25.15
CA CYS A 181 42.88 -28.26 24.36
C CYS A 181 43.05 -26.94 25.11
N LEU A 182 43.66 -25.94 24.45
CA LEU A 182 43.91 -24.61 24.99
C LEU A 182 42.80 -23.59 24.74
N ASN A 183 41.76 -23.94 23.98
CA ASN A 183 40.64 -23.03 23.69
C ASN A 183 39.82 -22.80 24.95
N ALA A 184 39.65 -21.52 25.34
CA ALA A 184 38.89 -21.12 26.50
C ALA A 184 37.39 -21.51 26.44
N ASN A 185 36.84 -21.64 25.21
CA ASN A 185 35.41 -21.98 24.96
C ASN A 185 35.20 -23.48 24.69
N CYS A 186 36.20 -24.33 24.95
CA CYS A 186 36.03 -25.76 24.84
C CYS A 186 35.08 -26.25 25.94
N PRO A 187 33.88 -26.77 25.66
CA PRO A 187 32.88 -27.07 26.69
C PRO A 187 33.24 -28.31 27.53
N VAL A 188 34.17 -29.09 27.05
CA VAL A 188 34.55 -30.35 27.70
C VAL A 188 35.90 -30.21 28.36
N THR A 189 35.89 -30.37 29.67
CA THR A 189 37.05 -30.24 30.55
C THR A 189 37.62 -31.56 30.99
N ASP A 190 37.07 -32.68 30.49
CA ASP A 190 37.47 -34.03 30.84
C ASP A 190 38.34 -34.70 29.74
N ASN A 191 38.64 -35.95 29.91
CA ASN A 191 39.50 -36.75 29.02
C ASN A 191 38.96 -36.89 27.59
N ALA A 192 37.65 -36.60 27.33
CA ALA A 192 37.06 -36.70 26.03
C ALA A 192 37.55 -35.64 25.01
N HIS A 193 38.23 -34.61 25.49
CA HIS A 193 38.88 -33.55 24.69
C HIS A 193 40.36 -33.63 24.67
N LYS A 194 40.90 -34.82 24.77
CA LYS A 194 42.31 -35.09 24.74
C LYS A 194 42.65 -35.86 23.46
N ASP A 195 43.72 -35.48 22.79
CA ASP A 195 44.27 -36.26 21.69
C ASP A 195 45.35 -37.23 22.18
N GLY A 196 45.62 -38.26 21.38
CA GLY A 196 46.81 -39.05 21.54
C GLY A 196 46.88 -39.94 22.78
N TYR A 197 45.79 -40.68 23.05
CA TYR A 197 45.93 -41.87 23.87
C TYR A 197 46.79 -42.91 23.14
N ALA A 198 47.99 -43.19 23.64
CA ALA A 198 48.80 -44.28 23.17
C ALA A 198 48.69 -45.48 24.10
#